data_7c7389eac9894d0dadfc3f6a24b36727
#
_entry.id   7c7389eac9894d0dadfc3f6a24b36727
#
_cell.length_a   1.000
_cell.length_b   1.000
_cell.length_c   1.000
_cell.angle_alpha   90.00
_cell.angle_beta   90.00
_cell.angle_gamma   90.00
#
_symmetry.space_group_name_H-M   'P 1'
#
loop_
_entity.id
_entity.type
_entity.pdbx_description
1 polymer ?
#
loop_
_entity_poly.entity_id
_entity_poly.type
_entity_poly.pdbx_seq_one_letter_code
_entity_poly.pdbx_strand_id
1 'polypeptide(L)'
;MGERVCFTKLSNGLTVHLIPKEDYYETYGIITAKFGSVDTRILVNGVEKQYPAGIAHFLEHKLFEDEKGQDFLKRFVQLGSESNAFTSFTKTSYLFSTTSKVTENIQLLLDMVSKASFTEKTISKEREIIQQEIGMYQDSPDYQLFFGALEQLYPATSLADDIAGTKESIANITTENLHENFDLFYHPSQMHLLVIGNFDVDSVCQVLKDYEKETPRQSIKLERIPVEKNEVVLNQSSRMNVAIPKLAIAIRGNDLIQQEETFRYKLILKLLFSMMFGWTSQRFQSLYEAGKIDNSLTLEVEVEELFHFVILTMDTQEPVSVSHQFRKAIRQFEKDPDVNQEHLDTIKSEMFGDFLQGLNSLEYSATQFEYFSNGSTSYDLPKILQSISLQDIIRLGHQFIDRAKMIDYMIFSK
;
A
#
# COMPACT_ATOMS: atom_id res chain seq x y z
N MET A 1 1.75 -26.84 -5.13
CA MET A 1 0.51 -26.47 -4.42
C MET A 1 -0.52 -26.12 -5.48
N GLY A 2 -1.67 -26.83 -5.49
CA GLY A 2 -2.68 -26.64 -6.54
C GLY A 2 -3.82 -25.73 -6.08
N GLU A 3 -3.54 -24.51 -5.61
CA GLU A 3 -4.61 -23.58 -5.35
C GLU A 3 -5.30 -23.19 -6.67
N ARG A 4 -6.61 -23.35 -6.70
CA ARG A 4 -7.43 -22.98 -7.86
C ARG A 4 -7.72 -21.49 -7.80
N VAL A 5 -7.05 -20.70 -8.64
CA VAL A 5 -7.35 -19.28 -8.83
C VAL A 5 -8.21 -19.14 -10.09
N CYS A 6 -9.44 -18.71 -9.94
CA CYS A 6 -10.33 -18.38 -11.05
C CYS A 6 -10.25 -16.88 -11.32
N PHE A 7 -9.87 -16.53 -12.54
CA PHE A 7 -9.81 -15.16 -13.01
C PHE A 7 -10.89 -14.88 -14.04
N THR A 8 -11.56 -13.74 -13.92
CA THR A 8 -12.47 -13.24 -14.96
C THR A 8 -12.45 -11.70 -14.99
N LYS A 9 -12.73 -11.16 -16.17
CA LYS A 9 -13.00 -9.74 -16.33
C LYS A 9 -14.40 -9.57 -16.87
N LEU A 10 -15.25 -8.88 -16.14
CA LEU A 10 -16.65 -8.64 -16.53
C LEU A 10 -16.72 -7.64 -17.70
N SER A 11 -17.85 -7.59 -18.43
CA SER A 11 -18.02 -6.70 -19.56
C SER A 11 -18.05 -5.22 -19.17
N ASN A 12 -18.44 -4.92 -17.92
CA ASN A 12 -18.35 -3.56 -17.33
C ASN A 12 -16.92 -3.15 -16.93
N GLY A 13 -15.94 -4.08 -17.05
CA GLY A 13 -14.53 -3.85 -16.79
C GLY A 13 -14.03 -4.31 -15.41
N LEU A 14 -14.90 -4.71 -14.48
CA LEU A 14 -14.49 -5.21 -13.17
C LEU A 14 -13.60 -6.46 -13.32
N THR A 15 -12.42 -6.42 -12.72
CA THR A 15 -11.53 -7.57 -12.63
C THR A 15 -11.86 -8.38 -11.38
N VAL A 16 -11.98 -9.70 -11.52
CA VAL A 16 -12.38 -10.60 -10.42
C VAL A 16 -11.42 -11.77 -10.29
N HIS A 17 -10.99 -12.03 -9.07
CA HIS A 17 -10.29 -13.26 -8.69
C HIS A 17 -11.09 -14.00 -7.62
N LEU A 18 -11.33 -15.29 -7.86
CA LEU A 18 -11.99 -16.18 -6.92
C LEU A 18 -11.03 -17.31 -6.54
N ILE A 19 -10.78 -17.45 -5.23
CA ILE A 19 -9.87 -18.46 -4.67
C ILE A 19 -10.65 -19.31 -3.67
N PRO A 20 -11.38 -20.34 -4.14
CA PRO A 20 -12.14 -21.23 -3.26
C PRO A 20 -11.18 -22.06 -2.40
N LYS A 21 -11.43 -22.11 -1.08
CA LYS A 21 -10.70 -22.88 -0.07
C LYS A 21 -11.71 -23.65 0.78
N GLU A 22 -12.01 -24.87 0.37
CA GLU A 22 -13.05 -25.70 0.99
C GLU A 22 -12.73 -26.11 2.44
N ASP A 23 -11.45 -26.14 2.80
CA ASP A 23 -10.97 -26.50 4.15
C ASP A 23 -11.09 -25.34 5.18
N TYR A 24 -11.56 -24.17 4.76
CA TYR A 24 -11.76 -23.02 5.64
C TYR A 24 -13.24 -22.90 6.01
N TYR A 25 -13.52 -22.32 7.18
CA TYR A 25 -14.87 -21.98 7.61
C TYR A 25 -15.28 -20.54 7.28
N GLU A 26 -14.29 -19.72 6.95
CA GLU A 26 -14.43 -18.29 6.72
C GLU A 26 -14.28 -17.96 5.23
N THR A 27 -14.89 -16.86 4.81
CA THR A 27 -14.70 -16.23 3.52
C THR A 27 -14.35 -14.77 3.71
N TYR A 28 -13.34 -14.33 2.98
CA TYR A 28 -12.88 -12.96 2.93
C TYR A 28 -13.16 -12.38 1.55
N GLY A 29 -13.84 -11.23 1.49
CA GLY A 29 -14.08 -10.50 0.26
C GLY A 29 -13.47 -9.11 0.33
N ILE A 30 -12.70 -8.71 -0.67
CA ILE A 30 -12.08 -7.38 -0.74
C ILE A 30 -12.28 -6.81 -2.14
N ILE A 31 -12.79 -5.58 -2.22
CA ILE A 31 -12.84 -4.80 -3.44
C ILE A 31 -11.89 -3.61 -3.32
N THR A 32 -11.02 -3.46 -4.31
CA THR A 32 -9.99 -2.44 -4.35
C THR A 32 -10.22 -1.52 -5.54
N ALA A 33 -10.38 -0.23 -5.28
CA ALA A 33 -10.32 0.81 -6.30
C ALA A 33 -8.86 1.26 -6.49
N LYS A 34 -8.43 1.42 -7.73
CA LYS A 34 -7.13 2.01 -8.07
C LYS A 34 -7.19 3.52 -7.87
N PHE A 35 -7.30 3.93 -6.61
CA PHE A 35 -7.43 5.32 -6.17
C PHE A 35 -6.79 5.47 -4.79
N GLY A 36 -5.75 6.26 -4.69
CA GLY A 36 -5.03 6.48 -3.44
C GLY A 36 -4.63 7.95 -3.24
N SER A 37 -3.83 8.19 -2.20
CA SER A 37 -3.47 9.56 -1.81
C SER A 37 -2.64 10.32 -2.87
N VAL A 38 -1.94 9.61 -3.76
CA VAL A 38 -1.16 10.25 -4.84
C VAL A 38 -2.01 10.74 -6.02
N ASP A 39 -3.26 10.29 -6.13
CA ASP A 39 -4.14 10.60 -7.26
C ASP A 39 -4.82 11.99 -7.13
N THR A 40 -4.12 12.97 -6.53
CA THR A 40 -4.62 14.35 -6.42
C THR A 40 -4.48 15.16 -7.70
N ARG A 41 -3.63 14.72 -8.65
CA ARG A 41 -3.46 15.31 -9.98
C ARG A 41 -3.54 14.23 -11.04
N ILE A 42 -4.47 14.38 -11.96
CA ILE A 42 -4.77 13.38 -13.00
C ILE A 42 -5.16 14.06 -14.31
N LEU A 43 -5.04 13.34 -15.43
CA LEU A 43 -5.59 13.75 -16.71
C LEU A 43 -6.89 12.99 -17.00
N VAL A 44 -7.97 13.71 -17.17
CA VAL A 44 -9.28 13.15 -17.55
C VAL A 44 -9.58 13.60 -18.98
N ASN A 45 -9.60 12.67 -19.91
CA ASN A 45 -9.76 12.97 -21.35
C ASN A 45 -8.75 14.02 -21.85
N GLY A 46 -7.51 14.00 -21.33
CA GLY A 46 -6.44 14.93 -21.68
C GLY A 46 -6.50 16.30 -20.99
N VAL A 47 -7.44 16.51 -20.07
CA VAL A 47 -7.55 17.75 -19.27
C VAL A 47 -7.06 17.47 -17.86
N GLU A 48 -6.12 18.27 -17.36
CA GLU A 48 -5.62 18.14 -16.00
C GLU A 48 -6.69 18.56 -14.97
N LYS A 49 -6.88 17.70 -13.98
CA LYS A 49 -7.72 17.92 -12.81
C LYS A 49 -6.85 17.86 -11.57
N GLN A 50 -7.15 18.72 -10.59
CA GLN A 50 -6.46 18.77 -9.31
C GLN A 50 -7.49 18.76 -8.18
N TYR A 51 -7.23 17.92 -7.16
CA TYR A 51 -8.09 17.72 -6.00
C TYR A 51 -7.30 17.94 -4.71
N PRO A 52 -7.98 18.29 -3.61
CA PRO A 52 -7.33 18.44 -2.30
C PRO A 52 -6.71 17.12 -1.82
N ALA A 53 -5.54 17.18 -1.16
CA ALA A 53 -4.94 16.04 -0.47
C ALA A 53 -5.91 15.48 0.59
N GLY A 54 -5.90 14.15 0.78
CA GLY A 54 -6.82 13.44 1.67
C GLY A 54 -8.15 13.04 1.04
N ILE A 55 -8.41 13.39 -0.25
CA ILE A 55 -9.71 13.10 -0.88
C ILE A 55 -9.99 11.60 -1.02
N ALA A 56 -8.98 10.76 -1.23
CA ALA A 56 -9.15 9.31 -1.32
C ALA A 56 -9.58 8.72 0.02
N HIS A 57 -8.93 9.11 1.11
CA HIS A 57 -9.28 8.71 2.47
C HIS A 57 -10.65 9.27 2.89
N PHE A 58 -10.96 10.51 2.51
CA PHE A 58 -12.29 11.09 2.77
C PHE A 58 -13.40 10.28 2.07
N LEU A 59 -13.19 9.86 0.81
CA LEU A 59 -14.13 8.98 0.10
C LEU A 59 -14.24 7.61 0.76
N GLU A 60 -13.15 7.04 1.26
CA GLU A 60 -13.18 5.79 2.02
C GLU A 60 -14.21 5.86 3.15
N HIS A 61 -14.12 6.87 4.01
CA HIS A 61 -15.05 7.11 5.09
C HIS A 61 -16.49 7.28 4.60
N LYS A 62 -16.67 8.06 3.53
CA LYS A 62 -18.02 8.42 3.05
C LYS A 62 -18.77 7.28 2.40
N LEU A 63 -18.10 6.27 1.85
CA LEU A 63 -18.78 5.13 1.23
C LEU A 63 -19.39 4.16 2.24
N PHE A 64 -19.11 4.29 3.53
CA PHE A 64 -19.81 3.52 4.56
C PHE A 64 -21.25 4.05 4.86
N GLU A 65 -21.65 5.16 4.27
CA GLU A 65 -23.00 5.72 4.40
C GLU A 65 -23.74 5.67 3.05
N ASP A 66 -24.93 5.06 3.03
CA ASP A 66 -25.73 4.98 1.81
C ASP A 66 -26.51 6.29 1.52
N GLU A 67 -27.21 6.34 0.37
CA GLU A 67 -28.02 7.50 -0.07
C GLU A 67 -29.11 7.92 0.93
N LYS A 68 -29.51 7.03 1.83
CA LYS A 68 -30.52 7.26 2.88
C LYS A 68 -29.90 7.58 4.24
N GLY A 69 -28.57 7.69 4.31
CA GLY A 69 -27.84 7.89 5.55
C GLY A 69 -27.78 6.63 6.43
N GLN A 70 -27.96 5.44 5.85
CA GLN A 70 -27.82 4.18 6.56
C GLN A 70 -26.38 3.73 6.52
N ASP A 71 -25.91 3.20 7.63
CA ASP A 71 -24.53 2.75 7.85
C ASP A 71 -24.36 1.31 7.32
N PHE A 72 -23.45 1.14 6.34
CA PHE A 72 -23.10 -0.15 5.77
C PHE A 72 -22.46 -1.07 6.81
N LEU A 73 -21.67 -0.55 7.77
CA LEU A 73 -21.08 -1.38 8.84
C LEU A 73 -22.18 -2.10 9.63
N LYS A 74 -23.28 -1.41 9.97
CA LYS A 74 -24.41 -2.03 10.65
C LYS A 74 -25.07 -3.12 9.79
N ARG A 75 -25.13 -2.94 8.48
CA ARG A 75 -25.69 -3.95 7.57
C ARG A 75 -24.79 -5.19 7.50
N PHE A 76 -23.46 -5.03 7.45
CA PHE A 76 -22.53 -6.15 7.55
C PHE A 76 -22.69 -6.91 8.87
N VAL A 77 -22.75 -6.21 10.00
CA VAL A 77 -23.01 -6.82 11.31
C VAL A 77 -24.32 -7.60 11.35
N GLN A 78 -25.39 -7.10 10.72
CA GLN A 78 -26.68 -7.81 10.61
C GLN A 78 -26.58 -9.09 9.77
N LEU A 79 -25.63 -9.16 8.84
CA LEU A 79 -25.32 -10.37 8.07
C LEU A 79 -24.40 -11.33 8.85
N GLY A 80 -23.89 -10.94 10.01
CA GLY A 80 -22.95 -11.72 10.82
C GLY A 80 -21.51 -11.59 10.33
N SER A 81 -21.15 -10.44 9.78
CA SER A 81 -19.85 -10.18 9.15
C SER A 81 -19.14 -9.01 9.83
N GLU A 82 -17.82 -9.03 9.78
CA GLU A 82 -16.97 -7.87 10.06
C GLU A 82 -16.63 -7.18 8.74
N SER A 83 -16.50 -5.86 8.77
CA SER A 83 -16.12 -5.06 7.60
C SER A 83 -15.14 -3.97 8.00
N ASN A 84 -14.22 -3.66 7.11
CA ASN A 84 -13.21 -2.62 7.29
C ASN A 84 -12.85 -2.00 5.93
N ALA A 85 -12.06 -0.93 5.94
CA ALA A 85 -11.47 -0.34 4.75
C ALA A 85 -10.08 0.24 5.07
N PHE A 86 -9.30 0.50 4.05
CA PHE A 86 -8.05 1.23 4.17
C PHE A 86 -7.69 1.93 2.87
N THR A 87 -7.03 3.08 2.99
CA THR A 87 -6.44 3.85 1.90
C THR A 87 -4.92 3.81 1.97
N SER A 88 -4.27 3.63 0.82
CA SER A 88 -2.82 3.71 0.66
C SER A 88 -2.43 4.78 -0.37
N PHE A 89 -1.17 4.81 -0.79
CA PHE A 89 -0.71 5.74 -1.80
C PHE A 89 -1.42 5.58 -3.15
N THR A 90 -1.73 4.34 -3.55
CA THR A 90 -2.22 4.03 -4.91
C THR A 90 -3.56 3.32 -4.95
N LYS A 91 -4.11 2.93 -3.80
CA LYS A 91 -5.36 2.15 -3.75
C LYS A 91 -6.17 2.45 -2.50
N THR A 92 -7.50 2.28 -2.61
CA THR A 92 -8.46 2.22 -1.50
C THR A 92 -9.19 0.90 -1.57
N SER A 93 -9.26 0.18 -0.46
CA SER A 93 -9.84 -1.17 -0.38
C SER A 93 -10.91 -1.23 0.68
N TYR A 94 -12.01 -1.94 0.37
CA TYR A 94 -13.12 -2.26 1.28
C TYR A 94 -13.25 -3.76 1.36
N LEU A 95 -13.47 -4.26 2.57
CA LEU A 95 -13.41 -5.69 2.82
C LEU A 95 -14.46 -6.15 3.83
N PHE A 96 -14.78 -7.44 3.75
CA PHE A 96 -15.52 -8.13 4.78
C PHE A 96 -14.92 -9.51 5.08
N SER A 97 -15.14 -10.00 6.29
CA SER A 97 -14.98 -11.40 6.65
C SER A 97 -16.30 -11.98 7.15
N THR A 98 -16.58 -13.23 6.80
CA THR A 98 -17.82 -13.89 7.19
C THR A 98 -17.69 -15.40 7.20
N THR A 99 -18.51 -16.07 8.02
CA THR A 99 -18.66 -17.54 8.02
C THR A 99 -19.99 -18.00 7.39
N SER A 100 -20.82 -17.07 6.92
CA SER A 100 -22.13 -17.38 6.32
C SER A 100 -22.59 -16.25 5.40
N LYS A 101 -23.64 -16.49 4.59
CA LYS A 101 -24.28 -15.47 3.73
C LYS A 101 -23.25 -14.76 2.82
N VAL A 102 -22.35 -15.54 2.21
CA VAL A 102 -21.25 -14.99 1.40
C VAL A 102 -21.79 -14.16 0.24
N THR A 103 -22.81 -14.63 -0.46
CA THR A 103 -23.41 -13.93 -1.61
C THR A 103 -24.06 -12.61 -1.23
N GLU A 104 -24.75 -12.56 -0.08
CA GLU A 104 -25.35 -11.32 0.44
C GLU A 104 -24.28 -10.31 0.87
N ASN A 105 -23.15 -10.77 1.43
CA ASN A 105 -22.03 -9.91 1.77
C ASN A 105 -21.32 -9.37 0.54
N ILE A 106 -21.11 -10.18 -0.50
CA ILE A 106 -20.56 -9.73 -1.78
C ILE A 106 -21.48 -8.68 -2.41
N GLN A 107 -22.81 -8.94 -2.45
CA GLN A 107 -23.76 -7.98 -2.98
C GLN A 107 -23.72 -6.67 -2.20
N LEU A 108 -23.65 -6.73 -0.86
CA LEU A 108 -23.56 -5.55 0.00
C LEU A 108 -22.29 -4.75 -0.26
N LEU A 109 -21.13 -5.43 -0.45
CA LEU A 109 -19.86 -4.81 -0.78
C LEU A 109 -19.90 -4.12 -2.15
N LEU A 110 -20.48 -4.77 -3.15
CA LEU A 110 -20.67 -4.20 -4.48
C LEU A 110 -21.65 -3.00 -4.46
N ASP A 111 -22.73 -3.08 -3.71
CA ASP A 111 -23.67 -1.97 -3.54
C ASP A 111 -22.99 -0.74 -2.92
N MET A 112 -22.14 -0.94 -1.91
CA MET A 112 -21.42 0.12 -1.20
C MET A 112 -20.52 0.93 -2.14
N VAL A 113 -19.81 0.28 -3.04
CA VAL A 113 -18.88 0.95 -3.98
C VAL A 113 -19.53 1.40 -5.28
N SER A 114 -20.82 1.12 -5.48
CA SER A 114 -21.53 1.44 -6.73
C SER A 114 -22.44 2.66 -6.63
N LYS A 115 -22.80 3.05 -5.43
CA LYS A 115 -23.75 4.15 -5.18
C LYS A 115 -23.19 5.03 -4.08
N ALA A 116 -23.07 6.31 -4.37
CA ALA A 116 -22.62 7.29 -3.41
C ALA A 116 -23.58 8.48 -3.38
N SER A 117 -23.80 9.00 -2.19
CA SER A 117 -24.55 10.22 -1.99
C SER A 117 -23.84 11.10 -0.98
N PHE A 118 -23.45 12.28 -1.43
CA PHE A 118 -22.71 13.23 -0.62
C PHE A 118 -23.58 14.48 -0.41
N THR A 119 -23.76 14.89 0.83
CA THR A 119 -24.45 16.13 1.19
C THR A 119 -23.53 16.99 2.05
N GLU A 120 -23.67 18.32 1.98
CA GLU A 120 -22.87 19.23 2.80
C GLU A 120 -22.92 18.90 4.29
N LYS A 121 -24.09 18.44 4.77
CA LYS A 121 -24.26 18.04 6.17
C LYS A 121 -23.41 16.83 6.54
N THR A 122 -23.41 15.79 5.69
CA THR A 122 -22.67 14.55 5.97
C THR A 122 -21.17 14.76 5.79
N ILE A 123 -20.75 15.60 4.84
CA ILE A 123 -19.36 15.98 4.63
C ILE A 123 -18.82 16.78 5.81
N SER A 124 -19.61 17.75 6.31
CA SER A 124 -19.17 18.56 7.45
C SER A 124 -18.92 17.71 8.71
N LYS A 125 -19.80 16.74 8.98
CA LYS A 125 -19.64 15.78 10.07
C LYS A 125 -18.37 14.94 9.91
N GLU A 126 -18.16 14.38 8.71
CA GLU A 126 -17.03 13.52 8.44
C GLU A 126 -15.70 14.28 8.51
N ARG A 127 -15.69 15.53 8.06
CA ARG A 127 -14.52 16.42 8.16
C ARG A 127 -14.07 16.59 9.62
N GLU A 128 -14.98 16.71 10.56
CA GLU A 128 -14.65 16.82 12.00
C GLU A 128 -14.02 15.51 12.53
N ILE A 129 -14.50 14.35 12.08
CA ILE A 129 -13.94 13.04 12.45
C ILE A 129 -12.53 12.89 11.91
N ILE A 130 -12.33 13.15 10.63
CA ILE A 130 -11.00 13.04 9.99
C ILE A 130 -10.01 14.05 10.56
N GLN A 131 -10.47 15.28 10.95
CA GLN A 131 -9.59 16.23 11.63
C GLN A 131 -9.07 15.75 12.99
N GLN A 132 -9.88 14.97 13.73
CA GLN A 132 -9.44 14.34 14.98
C GLN A 132 -8.43 13.24 14.70
N GLU A 133 -8.68 12.41 13.67
CA GLU A 133 -7.77 11.36 13.23
C GLU A 133 -6.40 11.92 12.78
N ILE A 134 -6.39 12.98 11.98
CA ILE A 134 -5.16 13.69 11.60
C ILE A 134 -4.39 14.16 12.86
N GLY A 135 -5.12 14.65 13.87
CA GLY A 135 -4.50 15.03 15.15
C GLY A 135 -3.81 13.85 15.83
N MET A 136 -4.42 12.66 15.81
CA MET A 136 -3.80 11.44 16.38
C MET A 136 -2.52 11.04 15.61
N TYR A 137 -2.53 11.12 14.28
CA TYR A 137 -1.35 10.82 13.45
C TYR A 137 -0.21 11.83 13.70
N GLN A 138 -0.54 13.12 13.89
CA GLN A 138 0.45 14.17 14.23
C GLN A 138 1.14 13.92 15.57
N ASP A 139 0.48 13.26 16.51
CA ASP A 139 1.02 12.90 17.82
C ASP A 139 1.81 11.58 17.82
N SER A 140 1.79 10.80 16.75
CA SER A 140 2.52 9.55 16.63
C SER A 140 3.95 9.77 16.09
N PRO A 141 5.01 9.51 16.89
CA PRO A 141 6.38 9.73 16.44
C PRO A 141 6.79 8.84 15.27
N ASP A 142 6.32 7.58 15.20
CA ASP A 142 6.67 6.67 14.12
C ASP A 142 6.01 7.10 12.80
N TYR A 143 4.78 7.54 12.87
CA TYR A 143 4.07 8.11 11.72
C TYR A 143 4.76 9.37 11.21
N GLN A 144 5.12 10.29 12.11
CA GLN A 144 5.84 11.50 11.77
C GLN A 144 7.26 11.26 11.27
N LEU A 145 7.90 10.17 11.71
CA LEU A 145 9.20 9.75 11.19
C LEU A 145 9.09 9.33 9.71
N PHE A 146 8.09 8.53 9.39
CA PHE A 146 7.90 8.03 8.04
C PHE A 146 7.49 9.14 7.06
N PHE A 147 6.43 9.90 7.38
CA PHE A 147 5.97 10.99 6.51
C PHE A 147 6.94 12.17 6.44
N GLY A 148 7.64 12.49 7.53
CA GLY A 148 8.70 13.50 7.51
C GLY A 148 9.89 13.09 6.62
N ALA A 149 10.21 11.82 6.55
CA ALA A 149 11.20 11.31 5.59
C ALA A 149 10.67 11.38 4.14
N LEU A 150 9.40 11.05 3.89
CA LEU A 150 8.80 11.17 2.56
C LEU A 150 8.72 12.62 2.08
N GLU A 151 8.35 13.56 2.95
CA GLU A 151 8.31 15.00 2.65
C GLU A 151 9.66 15.52 2.16
N GLN A 152 10.75 15.06 2.76
CA GLN A 152 12.09 15.42 2.31
C GLN A 152 12.52 14.72 1.04
N LEU A 153 12.09 13.47 0.87
CA LEU A 153 12.44 12.64 -0.27
C LEU A 153 11.69 13.05 -1.55
N TYR A 154 10.43 13.52 -1.40
CA TYR A 154 9.54 13.93 -2.48
C TYR A 154 8.90 15.30 -2.21
N PRO A 155 9.68 16.35 -1.93
CA PRO A 155 9.14 17.65 -1.49
C PRO A 155 8.17 18.25 -2.51
N ALA A 156 7.08 18.80 -2.00
CA ALA A 156 6.02 19.45 -2.78
C ALA A 156 5.37 18.51 -3.84
N THR A 157 5.15 17.25 -3.48
CA THR A 157 4.43 16.27 -4.31
C THR A 157 3.33 15.61 -3.51
N SER A 158 2.36 14.98 -4.19
CA SER A 158 1.28 14.23 -3.54
C SER A 158 1.76 13.04 -2.71
N LEU A 159 2.96 12.53 -2.94
CA LEU A 159 3.55 11.46 -2.14
C LEU A 159 4.12 11.95 -0.80
N ALA A 160 4.41 13.25 -0.71
CA ALA A 160 4.82 13.88 0.55
C ALA A 160 3.63 14.22 1.45
N ASP A 161 2.43 14.31 0.87
CA ASP A 161 1.22 14.58 1.63
C ASP A 161 0.82 13.35 2.46
N ASP A 162 0.31 13.60 3.67
CA ASP A 162 -0.32 12.57 4.49
C ASP A 162 -1.50 11.93 3.75
N ILE A 163 -1.69 10.62 3.91
CA ILE A 163 -2.81 9.89 3.27
C ILE A 163 -4.16 10.49 3.66
N ALA A 164 -4.32 10.88 4.93
CA ALA A 164 -5.51 11.56 5.43
C ALA A 164 -5.58 13.05 5.02
N GLY A 165 -4.53 13.59 4.42
CA GLY A 165 -4.40 15.00 4.12
C GLY A 165 -4.03 15.86 5.34
N THR A 166 -4.27 17.16 5.23
CA THR A 166 -4.13 18.12 6.32
C THR A 166 -5.49 18.71 6.71
N LYS A 167 -5.58 19.33 7.89
CA LYS A 167 -6.82 20.02 8.30
C LYS A 167 -7.26 21.08 7.29
N GLU A 168 -6.31 21.73 6.66
CA GLU A 168 -6.51 22.74 5.62
C GLU A 168 -6.97 22.12 4.31
N SER A 169 -6.33 21.03 3.85
CA SER A 169 -6.69 20.38 2.59
C SER A 169 -8.08 19.76 2.64
N ILE A 170 -8.43 19.03 3.71
CA ILE A 170 -9.74 18.42 3.85
C ILE A 170 -10.87 19.46 4.07
N ALA A 171 -10.55 20.66 4.57
CA ALA A 171 -11.53 21.75 4.66
C ALA A 171 -11.99 22.22 3.26
N ASN A 172 -11.16 22.04 2.24
CA ASN A 172 -11.43 22.43 0.87
C ASN A 172 -12.12 21.32 0.03
N ILE A 173 -12.34 20.13 0.59
CA ILE A 173 -13.07 19.05 -0.10
C ILE A 173 -14.55 19.40 -0.16
N THR A 174 -15.12 19.40 -1.37
CA THR A 174 -16.52 19.71 -1.65
C THR A 174 -17.30 18.46 -2.07
N THR A 175 -18.63 18.56 -2.04
CA THR A 175 -19.52 17.51 -2.60
C THR A 175 -19.20 17.21 -4.05
N GLU A 176 -18.89 18.24 -4.84
CA GLU A 176 -18.54 18.12 -6.26
C GLU A 176 -17.23 17.34 -6.45
N ASN A 177 -16.19 17.65 -5.65
CA ASN A 177 -14.93 16.89 -5.69
C ASN A 177 -15.15 15.42 -5.40
N LEU A 178 -15.97 15.09 -4.37
CA LEU A 178 -16.25 13.70 -4.00
C LEU A 178 -17.02 12.97 -5.10
N HIS A 179 -18.05 13.59 -5.69
CA HIS A 179 -18.79 12.99 -6.81
C HIS A 179 -17.90 12.78 -8.05
N GLU A 180 -17.11 13.78 -8.44
CA GLU A 180 -16.19 13.63 -9.57
C GLU A 180 -15.21 12.47 -9.35
N ASN A 181 -14.57 12.39 -8.17
CA ASN A 181 -13.61 11.31 -7.87
C ASN A 181 -14.29 9.95 -7.78
N PHE A 182 -15.49 9.88 -7.20
CA PHE A 182 -16.28 8.65 -7.19
C PHE A 182 -16.57 8.17 -8.60
N ASP A 183 -17.06 9.03 -9.49
CA ASP A 183 -17.39 8.66 -10.86
C ASP A 183 -16.16 8.22 -11.67
N LEU A 184 -14.99 8.81 -11.40
CA LEU A 184 -13.73 8.48 -12.06
C LEU A 184 -13.14 7.16 -11.60
N PHE A 185 -13.00 6.98 -10.28
CA PHE A 185 -12.17 5.91 -9.70
C PHE A 185 -12.98 4.70 -9.24
N TYR A 186 -14.26 4.86 -8.90
CA TYR A 186 -15.14 3.74 -8.55
C TYR A 186 -15.91 3.19 -9.76
N HIS A 187 -15.40 3.48 -10.95
CA HIS A 187 -15.82 2.81 -12.16
C HIS A 187 -15.35 1.35 -12.15
N PRO A 188 -16.20 0.36 -12.52
CA PRO A 188 -15.82 -1.05 -12.48
C PRO A 188 -14.45 -1.38 -13.14
N SER A 189 -14.09 -0.69 -14.24
CA SER A 189 -12.80 -0.89 -14.91
C SER A 189 -11.57 -0.43 -14.10
N GLN A 190 -11.77 0.35 -13.04
CA GLN A 190 -10.73 0.77 -12.10
C GLN A 190 -10.72 -0.07 -10.82
N MET A 191 -11.63 -1.05 -10.74
CA MET A 191 -11.79 -1.86 -9.52
C MET A 191 -11.39 -3.32 -9.74
N HIS A 192 -10.99 -3.95 -8.66
CA HIS A 192 -10.64 -5.35 -8.56
C HIS A 192 -11.33 -6.00 -7.35
N LEU A 193 -12.08 -7.06 -7.57
CA LEU A 193 -12.68 -7.87 -6.52
C LEU A 193 -11.90 -9.17 -6.34
N LEU A 194 -11.52 -9.46 -5.11
CA LEU A 194 -11.00 -10.76 -4.69
C LEU A 194 -11.95 -11.37 -3.67
N VAL A 195 -12.30 -12.65 -3.87
CA VAL A 195 -12.99 -13.47 -2.88
C VAL A 195 -12.16 -14.72 -2.60
N ILE A 196 -11.82 -14.96 -1.34
CA ILE A 196 -11.00 -16.09 -0.90
C ILE A 196 -11.65 -16.77 0.30
N GLY A 197 -11.71 -18.10 0.33
CA GLY A 197 -12.25 -18.88 1.43
C GLY A 197 -13.29 -19.90 1.00
N ASN A 198 -14.22 -20.22 1.91
CA ASN A 198 -15.22 -21.25 1.69
C ASN A 198 -16.51 -20.67 1.09
N PHE A 199 -16.70 -20.81 -0.19
CA PHE A 199 -17.89 -20.34 -0.91
C PHE A 199 -18.23 -21.18 -2.14
N ASP A 200 -19.48 -21.14 -2.56
CA ASP A 200 -19.91 -21.73 -3.81
C ASP A 200 -19.61 -20.80 -4.99
N VAL A 201 -18.73 -21.22 -5.88
CA VAL A 201 -18.26 -20.43 -7.04
C VAL A 201 -19.42 -20.05 -7.96
N ASP A 202 -20.36 -20.98 -8.20
CA ASP A 202 -21.49 -20.74 -9.13
C ASP A 202 -22.44 -19.68 -8.60
N SER A 203 -22.73 -19.71 -7.28
CA SER A 203 -23.54 -18.68 -6.60
C SER A 203 -22.88 -17.31 -6.65
N VAL A 204 -21.57 -17.22 -6.40
CA VAL A 204 -20.81 -15.96 -6.52
C VAL A 204 -20.82 -15.46 -7.97
N CYS A 205 -20.61 -16.34 -8.95
CA CYS A 205 -20.68 -15.98 -10.36
C CYS A 205 -22.06 -15.45 -10.76
N GLN A 206 -23.14 -15.94 -10.14
CA GLN A 206 -24.49 -15.42 -10.41
C GLN A 206 -24.64 -13.98 -9.88
N VAL A 207 -24.20 -13.68 -8.65
CA VAL A 207 -24.18 -12.32 -8.12
C VAL A 207 -23.41 -11.35 -9.03
N LEU A 208 -22.23 -11.78 -9.52
CA LEU A 208 -21.42 -10.98 -10.41
C LEU A 208 -22.10 -10.71 -11.77
N LYS A 209 -22.81 -11.69 -12.33
CA LYS A 209 -23.59 -11.50 -13.57
C LYS A 209 -24.74 -10.53 -13.40
N ASP A 210 -25.39 -10.53 -12.25
CA ASP A 210 -26.48 -9.61 -11.98
C ASP A 210 -25.94 -8.19 -11.76
N TYR A 211 -24.85 -8.03 -11.00
CA TYR A 211 -24.13 -6.76 -10.85
C TYR A 211 -23.69 -6.18 -12.21
N GLU A 212 -23.14 -7.00 -13.12
CA GLU A 212 -22.72 -6.58 -14.45
C GLU A 212 -23.86 -5.98 -15.27
N LYS A 213 -25.07 -6.53 -15.18
CA LYS A 213 -26.27 -6.01 -15.89
C LYS A 213 -26.75 -4.68 -15.33
N GLU A 214 -26.61 -4.48 -14.02
CA GLU A 214 -27.10 -3.29 -13.33
C GLU A 214 -26.11 -2.12 -13.43
N THR A 215 -24.84 -2.38 -13.74
CA THR A 215 -23.77 -1.37 -13.77
C THR A 215 -23.06 -1.26 -15.12
N PRO A 216 -23.75 -1.11 -16.26
CA PRO A 216 -23.11 -0.85 -17.52
C PRO A 216 -22.58 0.58 -17.53
N ARG A 217 -21.26 0.76 -17.64
CA ARG A 217 -20.63 2.10 -17.67
C ARG A 217 -19.69 2.21 -18.86
N GLN A 218 -19.69 3.39 -19.49
CA GLN A 218 -18.68 3.73 -20.49
C GLN A 218 -17.34 3.99 -19.76
N SER A 219 -16.25 3.45 -20.28
CA SER A 219 -14.92 3.70 -19.74
C SER A 219 -14.53 5.17 -19.94
N ILE A 220 -14.00 5.78 -18.88
CA ILE A 220 -13.41 7.11 -18.91
C ILE A 220 -11.90 6.94 -19.13
N LYS A 221 -11.33 7.74 -20.03
CA LYS A 221 -9.88 7.74 -20.22
C LYS A 221 -9.24 8.55 -19.10
N LEU A 222 -8.68 7.85 -18.12
CA LEU A 222 -7.97 8.39 -16.98
C LEU A 222 -6.48 8.07 -17.13
N GLU A 223 -5.63 9.09 -17.05
CA GLU A 223 -4.17 8.92 -17.05
C GLU A 223 -3.59 9.54 -15.77
N ARG A 224 -2.73 8.79 -15.10
CA ARG A 224 -2.02 9.25 -13.90
C ARG A 224 -0.81 10.08 -14.29
N ILE A 225 -0.59 11.17 -13.57
CA ILE A 225 0.59 12.02 -13.73
C ILE A 225 1.69 11.43 -12.84
N PRO A 226 2.89 11.15 -13.38
CA PRO A 226 4.01 10.67 -12.57
C PRO A 226 4.36 11.63 -11.42
N VAL A 227 4.72 11.07 -10.28
CA VAL A 227 5.19 11.88 -9.13
C VAL A 227 6.47 12.63 -9.51
N GLU A 228 6.46 13.93 -9.28
CA GLU A 228 7.59 14.80 -9.63
C GLU A 228 8.83 14.45 -8.78
N LYS A 229 10.01 14.48 -9.42
CA LYS A 229 11.29 14.18 -8.77
C LYS A 229 12.03 15.47 -8.43
N ASN A 230 11.42 16.30 -7.58
CA ASN A 230 12.01 17.54 -7.09
C ASN A 230 13.33 17.29 -6.32
N GLU A 231 14.16 18.32 -6.15
CA GLU A 231 15.40 18.18 -5.35
C GLU A 231 15.06 17.83 -3.91
N VAL A 232 15.72 16.79 -3.39
CA VAL A 232 15.52 16.33 -2.01
C VAL A 232 15.98 17.36 -0.99
N VAL A 233 15.31 17.42 0.14
CA VAL A 233 15.69 18.28 1.25
C VAL A 233 16.59 17.49 2.20
N LEU A 234 17.80 17.99 2.45
CA LEU A 234 18.79 17.31 3.28
C LEU A 234 18.76 17.80 4.73
N ASN A 235 19.05 16.90 5.66
CA ASN A 235 19.39 17.21 7.07
C ASN A 235 18.27 17.95 7.82
N GLN A 236 17.03 17.50 7.70
CA GLN A 236 15.96 17.97 8.58
C GLN A 236 15.79 17.09 9.82
N SER A 237 15.29 17.68 10.88
CA SER A 237 14.93 16.97 12.10
C SER A 237 13.79 17.69 12.81
N SER A 238 13.07 16.94 13.62
CA SER A 238 12.03 17.48 14.51
C SER A 238 12.28 17.09 15.97
N ARG A 239 11.44 17.63 16.86
CA ARG A 239 11.45 17.28 18.28
C ARG A 239 10.06 16.84 18.70
N MET A 240 9.99 15.65 19.29
CA MET A 240 8.75 15.09 19.81
C MET A 240 8.98 14.52 21.23
N ASN A 241 7.92 14.09 21.88
CA ASN A 241 8.03 13.41 23.15
C ASN A 241 8.39 11.94 22.92
N VAL A 242 9.68 11.65 22.77
CA VAL A 242 10.23 10.31 22.57
C VAL A 242 11.27 10.00 23.63
N ALA A 243 11.32 8.75 24.09
CA ALA A 243 12.30 8.28 25.07
C ALA A 243 13.68 8.05 24.42
N ILE A 244 13.68 7.57 23.17
CA ILE A 244 14.87 7.29 22.38
C ILE A 244 14.72 8.07 21.06
N PRO A 245 15.77 8.75 20.57
CA PRO A 245 15.74 9.37 19.26
C PRO A 245 15.42 8.36 18.15
N LYS A 246 14.69 8.82 17.13
CA LYS A 246 14.30 8.01 15.98
C LYS A 246 15.03 8.44 14.73
N LEU A 247 15.40 7.50 13.90
CA LEU A 247 16.11 7.72 12.65
C LEU A 247 15.34 7.08 11.50
N ALA A 248 15.12 7.83 10.44
CA ALA A 248 14.76 7.30 9.12
C ALA A 248 15.89 7.55 8.12
N ILE A 249 16.24 6.54 7.34
CA ILE A 249 17.11 6.65 6.17
C ILE A 249 16.24 6.33 4.96
N ALA A 250 15.98 7.34 4.14
CA ALA A 250 15.10 7.20 2.99
C ALA A 250 15.87 7.35 1.66
N ILE A 251 15.55 6.49 0.72
CA ILE A 251 16.24 6.34 -0.56
C ILE A 251 15.22 6.38 -1.68
N ARG A 252 15.29 7.38 -2.55
CA ARG A 252 14.46 7.51 -3.74
C ARG A 252 15.16 6.94 -4.95
N GLY A 253 14.53 5.98 -5.62
CA GLY A 253 14.96 5.52 -6.92
C GLY A 253 14.71 6.56 -8.01
N ASN A 254 15.68 6.72 -8.92
CA ASN A 254 15.57 7.63 -10.07
C ASN A 254 15.70 6.90 -11.40
N ASP A 255 15.89 5.61 -11.37
CA ASP A 255 15.89 4.75 -12.54
C ASP A 255 14.47 4.52 -13.08
N LEU A 256 14.38 3.96 -14.27
CA LEU A 256 13.12 3.59 -14.90
C LEU A 256 12.84 2.11 -14.67
N ILE A 257 11.66 1.81 -14.21
CA ILE A 257 11.17 0.44 -14.01
C ILE A 257 10.16 0.15 -15.11
N GLN A 258 10.32 -0.99 -15.79
CA GLN A 258 9.31 -1.49 -16.70
C GLN A 258 8.15 -2.06 -15.89
N GLN A 259 6.93 -1.73 -16.26
CA GLN A 259 5.72 -2.10 -15.51
C GLN A 259 5.60 -3.62 -15.29
N GLU A 260 6.02 -4.41 -16.27
CA GLU A 260 6.01 -5.87 -16.21
C GLU A 260 7.03 -6.45 -15.22
N GLU A 261 8.05 -5.66 -14.84
CA GLU A 261 9.13 -6.06 -13.94
C GLU A 261 8.94 -5.57 -12.49
N THR A 262 7.89 -4.79 -12.22
CA THR A 262 7.67 -4.12 -10.92
C THR A 262 7.74 -5.08 -9.73
N PHE A 263 7.05 -6.23 -9.81
CA PHE A 263 7.04 -7.20 -8.72
C PHE A 263 8.42 -7.85 -8.51
N ARG A 264 9.10 -8.26 -9.57
CA ARG A 264 10.46 -8.80 -9.50
C ARG A 264 11.44 -7.75 -8.95
N TYR A 265 11.31 -6.52 -9.38
CA TYR A 265 12.11 -5.40 -8.91
C TYR A 265 11.94 -5.17 -7.39
N LYS A 266 10.69 -5.12 -6.92
CA LYS A 266 10.35 -4.99 -5.49
C LYS A 266 11.00 -6.12 -4.67
N LEU A 267 10.91 -7.36 -5.13
CA LEU A 267 11.50 -8.52 -4.46
C LEU A 267 13.04 -8.45 -4.41
N ILE A 268 13.68 -8.03 -5.49
CA ILE A 268 15.15 -7.88 -5.53
C ILE A 268 15.61 -6.80 -4.54
N LEU A 269 14.92 -5.66 -4.46
CA LEU A 269 15.25 -4.64 -3.45
C LEU A 269 15.02 -5.15 -2.03
N LYS A 270 13.90 -5.83 -1.76
CA LYS A 270 13.65 -6.45 -0.46
C LYS A 270 14.76 -7.42 -0.09
N LEU A 271 15.17 -8.31 -1.00
CA LEU A 271 16.28 -9.24 -0.78
C LEU A 271 17.58 -8.49 -0.47
N LEU A 272 17.98 -7.52 -1.30
CA LEU A 272 19.22 -6.77 -1.11
C LEU A 272 19.27 -6.08 0.26
N PHE A 273 18.24 -5.33 0.61
CA PHE A 273 18.20 -4.58 1.87
C PHE A 273 18.05 -5.51 3.08
N SER A 274 17.33 -6.64 2.96
CA SER A 274 17.26 -7.66 4.02
C SER A 274 18.61 -8.35 4.24
N MET A 275 19.36 -8.65 3.17
CA MET A 275 20.73 -9.17 3.30
C MET A 275 21.63 -8.20 4.05
N MET A 276 21.55 -6.90 3.79
CA MET A 276 22.44 -5.89 4.38
C MET A 276 22.05 -5.47 5.79
N PHE A 277 20.75 -5.45 6.11
CA PHE A 277 20.21 -4.79 7.31
C PHE A 277 19.21 -5.67 8.07
N GLY A 278 18.79 -6.80 7.53
CA GLY A 278 17.91 -7.74 8.22
C GLY A 278 18.57 -8.34 9.46
N TRP A 279 17.76 -8.92 10.32
CA TRP A 279 18.18 -9.46 11.61
C TRP A 279 19.25 -10.58 11.53
N THR A 280 19.40 -11.23 10.37
CA THR A 280 20.45 -12.24 10.12
C THR A 280 21.76 -11.62 9.60
N SER A 281 21.81 -10.31 9.30
CA SER A 281 23.03 -9.67 8.82
C SER A 281 24.03 -9.42 9.94
N GLN A 282 25.33 -9.54 9.63
CA GLN A 282 26.42 -9.23 10.56
C GLN A 282 26.33 -7.79 11.08
N ARG A 283 25.86 -6.88 10.23
CA ARG A 283 25.67 -5.48 10.61
C ARG A 283 24.60 -5.30 11.67
N PHE A 284 23.41 -5.87 11.47
CA PHE A 284 22.36 -5.84 12.48
C PHE A 284 22.86 -6.42 13.79
N GLN A 285 23.44 -7.63 13.76
CA GLN A 285 23.93 -8.30 14.96
C GLN A 285 24.97 -7.46 15.72
N SER A 286 25.96 -6.91 14.99
CA SER A 286 27.00 -6.09 15.61
C SER A 286 26.46 -4.80 16.26
N LEU A 287 25.48 -4.14 15.63
CA LEU A 287 24.89 -2.92 16.15
C LEU A 287 23.93 -3.23 17.33
N TYR A 288 23.19 -4.33 17.24
CA TYR A 288 22.31 -4.82 18.29
C TYR A 288 23.10 -5.22 19.56
N GLU A 289 24.16 -6.01 19.43
CA GLU A 289 25.05 -6.39 20.52
C GLU A 289 25.76 -5.17 21.16
N ALA A 290 26.07 -4.15 20.36
CA ALA A 290 26.63 -2.90 20.85
C ALA A 290 25.57 -1.96 21.50
N GLY A 291 24.30 -2.34 21.51
CA GLY A 291 23.19 -1.54 22.02
C GLY A 291 22.93 -0.25 21.24
N LYS A 292 23.35 -0.21 19.95
CA LYS A 292 23.17 0.97 19.09
C LYS A 292 21.84 0.98 18.35
N ILE A 293 21.26 -0.17 18.11
CA ILE A 293 19.91 -0.39 17.58
C ILE A 293 19.22 -1.48 18.37
N ASP A 294 17.92 -1.59 18.20
CA ASP A 294 17.10 -2.65 18.79
C ASP A 294 16.17 -3.27 17.73
N ASN A 295 15.13 -3.98 18.16
CA ASN A 295 14.16 -4.65 17.28
C ASN A 295 13.17 -3.66 16.58
N SER A 296 13.33 -2.35 16.77
CA SER A 296 12.53 -1.33 16.09
C SER A 296 12.96 -1.10 14.63
N LEU A 297 14.09 -1.67 14.20
CA LEU A 297 14.52 -1.57 12.80
C LEU A 297 13.47 -2.16 11.87
N THR A 298 12.92 -1.33 11.00
CA THR A 298 11.99 -1.74 9.94
C THR A 298 12.55 -1.41 8.56
N LEU A 299 12.11 -2.16 7.58
CA LEU A 299 12.44 -1.98 6.16
C LEU A 299 11.15 -1.87 5.36
N GLU A 300 10.90 -0.69 4.81
CA GLU A 300 9.82 -0.46 3.85
C GLU A 300 10.39 -0.35 2.44
N VAL A 301 9.84 -1.12 1.51
CA VAL A 301 10.21 -1.11 0.08
C VAL A 301 8.95 -0.91 -0.73
N GLU A 302 8.76 0.30 -1.23
CA GLU A 302 7.67 0.63 -2.13
C GLU A 302 8.16 0.74 -3.56
N VAL A 303 7.51 -0.01 -4.44
CA VAL A 303 7.77 0.00 -5.88
C VAL A 303 6.44 0.01 -6.60
N GLU A 304 6.10 1.16 -7.11
CA GLU A 304 4.87 1.44 -7.83
C GLU A 304 5.20 1.97 -9.24
N GLU A 305 4.19 2.05 -10.11
CA GLU A 305 4.37 2.56 -11.46
C GLU A 305 4.90 4.00 -11.50
N LEU A 306 4.48 4.83 -10.55
CA LEU A 306 4.75 6.27 -10.53
C LEU A 306 5.92 6.68 -9.64
N PHE A 307 6.33 5.83 -8.70
CA PHE A 307 7.39 6.10 -7.74
C PHE A 307 7.96 4.81 -7.15
N HIS A 308 9.19 4.89 -6.64
CA HIS A 308 9.77 3.81 -5.86
C HIS A 308 10.78 4.34 -4.86
N PHE A 309 10.77 3.78 -3.67
CA PHE A 309 11.66 4.16 -2.58
C PHE A 309 11.93 2.99 -1.62
N VAL A 310 12.96 3.17 -0.82
CA VAL A 310 13.26 2.32 0.35
C VAL A 310 13.40 3.22 1.57
N ILE A 311 12.75 2.88 2.67
CA ILE A 311 12.89 3.57 3.95
C ILE A 311 13.27 2.56 5.03
N LEU A 312 14.33 2.85 5.76
CA LEU A 312 14.76 2.15 6.96
C LEU A 312 14.43 3.05 8.15
N THR A 313 13.66 2.58 9.12
CA THR A 313 13.40 3.32 10.35
C THR A 313 13.90 2.55 11.57
N MET A 314 14.35 3.24 12.61
CA MET A 314 14.84 2.63 13.84
C MET A 314 14.93 3.61 15.00
N ASP A 315 14.91 3.08 16.19
CA ASP A 315 15.23 3.80 17.42
C ASP A 315 16.72 3.64 17.73
N THR A 316 17.42 4.74 18.04
CA THR A 316 18.84 4.69 18.35
C THR A 316 19.30 5.91 19.15
N GLN A 317 20.17 5.67 20.13
CA GLN A 317 20.80 6.76 20.90
C GLN A 317 21.85 7.55 20.08
N GLU A 318 22.33 6.96 18.97
CA GLU A 318 23.38 7.54 18.12
C GLU A 318 22.91 7.76 16.67
N PRO A 319 21.82 8.51 16.39
CA PRO A 319 21.22 8.53 15.06
C PRO A 319 22.16 9.01 13.97
N VAL A 320 23.03 9.99 14.26
CA VAL A 320 24.02 10.52 13.29
C VAL A 320 25.08 9.47 12.95
N SER A 321 25.61 8.75 13.96
CA SER A 321 26.63 7.73 13.79
C SER A 321 26.08 6.53 13.02
N VAL A 322 24.88 6.06 13.38
CA VAL A 322 24.20 4.94 12.73
C VAL A 322 23.84 5.28 11.27
N SER A 323 23.26 6.46 11.04
CA SER A 323 22.99 6.94 9.68
C SER A 323 24.23 6.91 8.80
N HIS A 324 25.36 7.44 9.29
CA HIS A 324 26.61 7.44 8.52
C HIS A 324 27.05 6.01 8.15
N GLN A 325 26.96 5.04 9.07
CA GLN A 325 27.30 3.65 8.85
C GLN A 325 26.41 3.00 7.80
N PHE A 326 25.08 3.19 7.90
CA PHE A 326 24.11 2.65 6.95
C PHE A 326 24.31 3.24 5.55
N ARG A 327 24.41 4.56 5.43
CA ARG A 327 24.62 5.24 4.14
C ARG A 327 25.93 4.82 3.47
N LYS A 328 26.99 4.63 4.25
CA LYS A 328 28.25 4.10 3.74
C LYS A 328 28.08 2.68 3.22
N ALA A 329 27.41 1.81 3.97
CA ALA A 329 27.14 0.45 3.57
C ALA A 329 26.31 0.40 2.27
N ILE A 330 25.22 1.16 2.18
CA ILE A 330 24.38 1.23 0.99
C ILE A 330 25.18 1.62 -0.24
N ARG A 331 26.05 2.64 -0.15
CA ARG A 331 26.91 3.07 -1.26
C ARG A 331 27.98 2.04 -1.64
N GLN A 332 28.31 1.12 -0.75
CA GLN A 332 29.33 0.10 -0.93
C GLN A 332 28.74 -1.30 -0.87
N PHE A 333 27.46 -1.46 -1.18
CA PHE A 333 26.68 -2.69 -0.99
C PHE A 333 27.35 -3.92 -1.61
N GLU A 334 27.99 -3.78 -2.77
CA GLU A 334 28.70 -4.86 -3.46
C GLU A 334 29.87 -5.44 -2.64
N LYS A 335 30.43 -4.63 -1.70
CA LYS A 335 31.51 -5.03 -0.80
C LYS A 335 31.00 -5.47 0.58
N ASP A 336 29.70 -5.45 0.78
CA ASP A 336 29.10 -5.86 2.04
C ASP A 336 29.30 -7.39 2.21
N PRO A 337 29.81 -7.86 3.36
CA PRO A 337 30.07 -9.28 3.57
C PRO A 337 28.82 -10.14 3.51
N ASP A 338 27.65 -9.56 3.76
CA ASP A 338 26.36 -10.25 3.73
C ASP A 338 25.75 -10.33 2.32
N VAL A 339 26.29 -9.60 1.33
CA VAL A 339 25.88 -9.68 -0.08
C VAL A 339 26.63 -10.84 -0.76
N ASN A 340 26.21 -12.05 -0.43
CA ASN A 340 26.80 -13.30 -0.93
C ASN A 340 25.72 -14.34 -1.22
N GLN A 341 26.09 -15.43 -1.92
CA GLN A 341 25.10 -16.44 -2.36
C GLN A 341 24.46 -17.20 -1.19
N GLU A 342 25.23 -17.56 -0.16
CA GLU A 342 24.74 -18.32 0.98
C GLU A 342 23.68 -17.53 1.76
N HIS A 343 23.94 -16.25 2.00
CA HIS A 343 23.00 -15.38 2.70
C HIS A 343 21.76 -15.06 1.83
N LEU A 344 21.92 -14.89 0.51
CA LEU A 344 20.81 -14.75 -0.41
C LEU A 344 19.86 -15.96 -0.34
N ASP A 345 20.41 -17.18 -0.32
CA ASP A 345 19.61 -18.41 -0.22
C ASP A 345 18.90 -18.52 1.13
N THR A 346 19.53 -18.04 2.21
CA THR A 346 18.91 -17.93 3.53
C THR A 346 17.71 -16.98 3.54
N ILE A 347 17.88 -15.74 3.04
CA ILE A 347 16.80 -14.74 2.99
C ILE A 347 15.66 -15.18 2.07
N LYS A 348 15.98 -15.83 0.94
CA LYS A 348 14.93 -16.42 0.08
C LYS A 348 14.13 -17.49 0.80
N SER A 349 14.77 -18.32 1.61
CA SER A 349 14.10 -19.37 2.37
C SER A 349 13.22 -18.78 3.47
N GLU A 350 13.67 -17.70 4.13
CA GLU A 350 12.89 -16.94 5.09
C GLU A 350 11.64 -16.34 4.41
N MET A 351 11.80 -15.57 3.33
CA MET A 351 10.67 -14.96 2.60
C MET A 351 9.68 -16.00 2.07
N PHE A 352 10.16 -17.18 1.66
CA PHE A 352 9.30 -18.28 1.25
C PHE A 352 8.54 -18.87 2.45
N GLY A 353 9.19 -19.01 3.60
CA GLY A 353 8.56 -19.45 4.84
C GLY A 353 7.45 -18.49 5.29
N ASP A 354 7.72 -17.18 5.28
CA ASP A 354 6.75 -16.13 5.60
C ASP A 354 5.55 -16.15 4.64
N PHE A 355 5.81 -16.34 3.34
CA PHE A 355 4.75 -16.51 2.36
C PHE A 355 3.87 -17.72 2.67
N LEU A 356 4.46 -18.88 2.98
CA LEU A 356 3.70 -20.08 3.33
C LEU A 356 2.90 -19.90 4.61
N GLN A 357 3.47 -19.24 5.62
CA GLN A 357 2.79 -18.92 6.87
C GLN A 357 1.62 -17.97 6.62
N GLY A 358 1.82 -16.95 5.77
CA GLY A 358 0.78 -15.99 5.39
C GLY A 358 -0.41 -16.63 4.69
N LEU A 359 -0.21 -17.71 3.91
CA LEU A 359 -1.30 -18.45 3.26
C LEU A 359 -2.27 -19.13 4.25
N ASN A 360 -1.90 -19.27 5.53
CA ASN A 360 -2.78 -19.78 6.58
C ASN A 360 -3.79 -18.74 7.08
N SER A 361 -3.59 -17.46 6.78
CA SER A 361 -4.52 -16.37 7.07
C SER A 361 -5.22 -15.91 5.80
N LEU A 362 -6.55 -15.99 5.79
CA LEU A 362 -7.35 -15.48 4.66
C LEU A 362 -7.24 -13.96 4.55
N GLU A 363 -7.22 -13.26 5.69
CA GLU A 363 -7.03 -11.81 5.75
C GLU A 363 -5.69 -11.40 5.14
N TYR A 364 -4.59 -12.02 5.57
CA TYR A 364 -3.28 -11.76 5.00
C TYR A 364 -3.25 -12.07 3.49
N SER A 365 -3.79 -13.22 3.11
CA SER A 365 -3.86 -13.62 1.69
C SER A 365 -4.66 -12.64 0.85
N ALA A 366 -5.73 -12.06 1.39
CA ALA A 366 -6.58 -11.09 0.69
C ALA A 366 -5.96 -9.70 0.64
N THR A 367 -5.43 -9.20 1.76
CA THR A 367 -4.87 -7.84 1.86
C THR A 367 -3.53 -7.69 1.15
N GLN A 368 -2.72 -8.78 1.11
CA GLN A 368 -1.45 -8.84 0.40
C GLN A 368 -1.57 -9.34 -1.05
N PHE A 369 -2.80 -9.61 -1.51
CA PHE A 369 -3.01 -10.00 -2.90
C PHE A 369 -2.77 -8.80 -3.82
N GLU A 370 -1.80 -8.95 -4.72
CA GLU A 370 -1.52 -8.00 -5.79
C GLU A 370 -1.68 -8.71 -7.14
N TYR A 371 -2.24 -7.99 -8.10
CA TYR A 371 -2.35 -8.41 -9.49
C TYR A 371 -1.61 -7.40 -10.39
N PHE A 372 -0.66 -7.90 -11.14
CA PHE A 372 0.24 -7.11 -11.96
C PHE A 372 -0.18 -7.06 -13.44
N SER A 373 0.27 -6.04 -14.15
CA SER A 373 -0.08 -5.81 -15.56
C SER A 373 0.33 -6.95 -16.50
N ASN A 374 1.39 -7.69 -16.13
CA ASN A 374 1.85 -8.88 -16.88
C ASN A 374 1.03 -10.15 -16.61
N GLY A 375 -0.04 -10.05 -15.81
CA GLY A 375 -0.90 -11.18 -15.44
C GLY A 375 -0.38 -12.01 -14.27
N SER A 376 0.78 -11.69 -13.69
CA SER A 376 1.26 -12.34 -12.47
C SER A 376 0.50 -11.83 -11.24
N THR A 377 0.57 -12.62 -10.16
CA THR A 377 -0.02 -12.28 -8.87
C THR A 377 1.02 -12.48 -7.76
N SER A 378 0.71 -12.03 -6.54
CA SER A 378 1.54 -12.31 -5.37
C SER A 378 1.76 -13.80 -5.12
N TYR A 379 0.89 -14.69 -5.65
CA TYR A 379 1.08 -16.15 -5.60
C TYR A 379 2.23 -16.67 -6.48
N ASP A 380 2.74 -15.86 -7.41
CA ASP A 380 3.93 -16.17 -8.20
C ASP A 380 5.25 -15.91 -7.43
N LEU A 381 5.18 -15.37 -6.21
CA LEU A 381 6.35 -15.08 -5.38
C LEU A 381 7.35 -16.25 -5.30
N PRO A 382 6.96 -17.52 -5.04
CA PRO A 382 7.91 -18.62 -4.96
C PRO A 382 8.70 -18.83 -6.26
N LYS A 383 8.02 -18.76 -7.39
CA LYS A 383 8.63 -18.90 -8.72
C LYS A 383 9.60 -17.75 -9.02
N ILE A 384 9.20 -16.54 -8.70
CA ILE A 384 10.04 -15.35 -8.92
C ILE A 384 11.27 -15.40 -8.00
N LEU A 385 11.10 -15.68 -6.70
CA LEU A 385 12.22 -15.84 -5.76
C LEU A 385 13.24 -16.86 -6.23
N GLN A 386 12.77 -18.03 -6.70
CA GLN A 386 13.65 -19.07 -7.23
C GLN A 386 14.48 -18.57 -8.42
N SER A 387 13.91 -17.72 -9.26
CA SER A 387 14.55 -17.21 -10.48
C SER A 387 15.58 -16.09 -10.23
N ILE A 388 15.58 -15.45 -9.07
CA ILE A 388 16.49 -14.35 -8.75
C ILE A 388 17.86 -14.89 -8.41
N SER A 389 18.92 -14.42 -9.07
CA SER A 389 20.32 -14.76 -8.80
C SER A 389 21.02 -13.65 -8.03
N LEU A 390 22.21 -13.94 -7.46
CA LEU A 390 23.05 -12.92 -6.85
C LEU A 390 23.49 -11.85 -7.88
N GLN A 391 23.68 -12.24 -9.13
CA GLN A 391 23.97 -11.29 -10.21
C GLN A 391 22.81 -10.32 -10.46
N ASP A 392 21.57 -10.77 -10.35
CA ASP A 392 20.40 -9.88 -10.44
C ASP A 392 20.37 -8.89 -9.28
N ILE A 393 20.69 -9.33 -8.06
CA ILE A 393 20.81 -8.47 -6.87
C ILE A 393 21.86 -7.37 -7.10
N ILE A 394 23.06 -7.75 -7.56
CA ILE A 394 24.15 -6.80 -7.80
C ILE A 394 23.78 -5.83 -8.94
N ARG A 395 23.30 -6.34 -10.07
CA ARG A 395 22.93 -5.54 -11.23
C ARG A 395 21.86 -4.51 -10.89
N LEU A 396 20.78 -4.95 -10.23
CA LEU A 396 19.67 -4.07 -9.89
C LEU A 396 20.02 -3.15 -8.71
N GLY A 397 20.88 -3.62 -7.78
CA GLY A 397 21.45 -2.78 -6.73
C GLY A 397 22.19 -1.57 -7.31
N HIS A 398 23.03 -1.75 -8.33
CA HIS A 398 23.66 -0.64 -9.06
C HIS A 398 22.63 0.23 -9.78
N GLN A 399 21.68 -0.37 -10.48
CA GLN A 399 20.64 0.37 -11.19
C GLN A 399 19.88 1.32 -10.25
N PHE A 400 19.52 0.85 -9.05
CA PHE A 400 18.80 1.61 -8.04
C PHE A 400 19.73 2.60 -7.32
N ILE A 401 20.83 2.13 -6.71
CA ILE A 401 21.64 2.90 -5.75
C ILE A 401 22.49 3.98 -6.44
N ASP A 402 23.08 3.72 -7.61
CA ASP A 402 24.01 4.65 -8.27
C ASP A 402 23.33 5.98 -8.67
N ARG A 403 22.01 5.95 -8.88
CA ARG A 403 21.22 7.12 -9.26
C ARG A 403 20.30 7.61 -8.15
N ALA A 404 20.26 6.92 -7.02
CA ALA A 404 19.37 7.25 -5.93
C ALA A 404 19.69 8.59 -5.26
N LYS A 405 18.65 9.25 -4.76
CA LYS A 405 18.80 10.32 -3.76
C LYS A 405 18.57 9.70 -2.39
N MET A 406 19.40 10.06 -1.43
CA MET A 406 19.34 9.51 -0.08
C MET A 406 19.35 10.65 0.94
N ILE A 407 18.37 10.60 1.86
CA ILE A 407 18.22 11.57 2.94
C ILE A 407 18.14 10.86 4.30
N ASP A 408 18.34 11.62 5.36
CA ASP A 408 18.10 11.21 6.73
C ASP A 408 17.06 12.15 7.36
N TYR A 409 16.12 11.59 8.10
CA TYR A 409 15.22 12.34 8.95
C TYR A 409 15.33 11.82 10.39
N MET A 410 15.35 12.73 11.34
CA MET A 410 15.57 12.37 12.75
C MET A 410 14.55 13.06 13.64
N ILE A 411 14.05 12.32 14.63
CA ILE A 411 13.22 12.87 15.70
C ILE A 411 13.99 12.78 17.00
N PHE A 412 14.26 13.94 17.62
CA PHE A 412 14.92 14.02 18.92
C PHE A 412 13.90 14.27 20.03
N SER A 413 14.26 13.92 21.26
CA SER A 413 13.49 14.28 22.44
C SER A 413 13.37 15.80 22.61
N LYS A 414 12.19 16.26 23.08
CA LYS A 414 11.96 17.65 23.45
C LYS A 414 12.79 18.03 24.65
#